data_49d735098a84eed339c56ba5309c2bea
#
_entry.id   49d735098a84eed339c56ba5309c2bea
#
_cell.length_a   1.000
_cell.length_b   1.000
_cell.length_c   1.000
_cell.angle_alpha   90.00
_cell.angle_beta   90.00
_cell.angle_gamma   90.00
#
_symmetry.space_group_name_H-M   'P 1'
#
loop_
_entity.id
_entity.type
_entity.pdbx_description
1 polymer ?
#
loop_
_entity_poly.entity_id
_entity_poly.type
_entity_poly.pdbx_seq_one_letter_code
_entity_poly.pdbx_strand_id
1 'polypeptide(L)'
;MKNIYLALFVAAGLVAGGAAAQTSPGTLGKIKAAKAINVAFSGDSLPFSFVGPNNQPAGYSIDLCNRVIAQIARAVGEPDLKTNWMVGTVTERLQMVASGRADLECANTTQTQTRLANVDFSSLIFIDGGGFIVRIDSTVNKISEMSGKKIAVLKGTTTEVRLNEMLKRRLVNATVVPIVDANAGLAMLESGSVDAYAGDKIKLNGLASQAREPAKLALLAEELSFEPYAFALPRNDSALRLEVNRALTQIYVGGDIETIFAQWLGKLGRPSGLLAAMYLLNAIPD
;
A
#
# COMPACT_ATOMS: atom_id res chain seq x y z
N MET A 1 12.14 -5.51 91.88
CA MET A 1 11.10 -6.01 90.98
C MET A 1 11.38 -5.33 89.66
N LYS A 2 11.99 -6.14 88.69
CA LYS A 2 12.40 -5.65 87.38
C LYS A 2 11.41 -6.17 86.35
N ASN A 3 10.68 -5.28 85.69
CA ASN A 3 9.77 -5.60 84.61
C ASN A 3 10.60 -5.65 83.29
N ILE A 4 10.62 -6.78 82.65
CA ILE A 4 11.22 -6.98 81.33
C ILE A 4 10.05 -6.91 80.33
N TYR A 5 10.03 -5.88 79.47
CA TYR A 5 9.12 -5.78 78.31
C TYR A 5 9.77 -6.47 77.09
N LEU A 6 9.14 -7.56 76.65
CA LEU A 6 9.52 -8.31 75.44
C LEU A 6 8.84 -7.63 74.25
N ALA A 7 9.61 -6.97 73.39
CA ALA A 7 9.14 -6.37 72.16
C ALA A 7 9.11 -7.42 71.03
N LEU A 8 7.89 -7.77 70.54
CA LEU A 8 7.72 -8.64 69.37
C LEU A 8 7.88 -7.77 68.08
N PHE A 9 8.94 -7.99 67.33
CA PHE A 9 9.07 -7.47 65.95
C PHE A 9 8.32 -8.37 64.97
N VAL A 10 7.20 -7.88 64.42
CA VAL A 10 6.51 -8.51 63.29
C VAL A 10 7.16 -8.00 62.03
N ALA A 11 7.96 -8.85 61.37
CA ALA A 11 8.51 -8.58 60.03
C ALA A 11 7.40 -8.81 59.00
N ALA A 12 6.82 -7.75 58.48
CA ALA A 12 5.91 -7.79 57.35
C ALA A 12 6.72 -7.96 56.05
N GLY A 13 6.77 -9.18 55.56
CA GLY A 13 7.40 -9.49 54.24
C GLY A 13 6.55 -8.88 53.10
N LEU A 14 7.04 -7.82 52.47
CA LEU A 14 6.51 -7.29 51.20
C LEU A 14 6.82 -8.30 50.08
N VAL A 15 5.86 -9.13 49.71
CA VAL A 15 5.90 -9.88 48.47
C VAL A 15 5.64 -8.88 47.33
N ALA A 16 6.72 -8.36 46.75
CA ALA A 16 6.68 -7.64 45.48
C ALA A 16 6.31 -8.63 44.38
N GLY A 17 5.01 -8.82 44.14
CA GLY A 17 4.52 -9.51 42.96
C GLY A 17 4.90 -8.71 41.73
N GLY A 18 5.98 -9.11 41.04
CA GLY A 18 6.33 -8.61 39.73
C GLY A 18 5.17 -8.90 38.78
N ALA A 19 4.36 -7.88 38.48
CA ALA A 19 3.44 -7.92 37.37
C ALA A 19 4.31 -8.06 36.10
N ALA A 20 4.53 -9.30 35.65
CA ALA A 20 5.02 -9.55 34.32
C ALA A 20 3.98 -8.93 33.38
N ALA A 21 4.33 -7.79 32.77
CA ALA A 21 3.55 -7.22 31.70
C ALA A 21 3.41 -8.32 30.64
N GLN A 22 2.24 -8.94 30.54
CA GLN A 22 1.92 -9.83 29.44
C GLN A 22 1.95 -8.96 28.19
N THR A 23 3.11 -8.96 27.49
CA THR A 23 3.20 -8.43 26.14
C THR A 23 2.20 -9.23 25.33
N SER A 24 1.11 -8.58 24.90
CA SER A 24 0.17 -9.19 23.94
C SER A 24 0.99 -9.82 22.83
N PRO A 25 0.69 -11.06 22.42
CA PRO A 25 1.41 -11.65 21.31
C PRO A 25 1.29 -10.70 20.12
N GLY A 26 2.42 -10.22 19.55
CA GLY A 26 2.41 -9.38 18.37
C GLY A 26 1.65 -10.05 17.22
N THR A 27 1.53 -9.39 16.09
CA THR A 27 0.77 -9.93 14.94
C THR A 27 1.23 -11.32 14.53
N LEU A 28 2.53 -11.63 14.60
CA LEU A 28 3.03 -13.01 14.33
C LEU A 28 2.44 -14.05 15.29
N GLY A 29 2.31 -13.73 16.57
CA GLY A 29 1.67 -14.60 17.55
C GLY A 29 0.17 -14.81 17.28
N LYS A 30 -0.54 -13.74 16.88
CA LYS A 30 -1.94 -13.79 16.44
C LYS A 30 -2.10 -14.71 15.22
N ILE A 31 -1.26 -14.52 14.18
CA ILE A 31 -1.26 -15.33 12.95
C ILE A 31 -1.03 -16.81 13.28
N LYS A 32 -0.03 -17.11 14.12
CA LYS A 32 0.27 -18.48 14.58
C LYS A 32 -0.92 -19.12 15.27
N ALA A 33 -1.53 -18.43 16.22
CA ALA A 33 -2.67 -18.94 16.97
C ALA A 33 -3.90 -19.17 16.09
N ALA A 34 -4.14 -18.29 15.12
CA ALA A 34 -5.27 -18.39 14.19
C ALA A 34 -5.00 -19.35 13.03
N LYS A 35 -3.76 -19.75 12.77
CA LYS A 35 -3.31 -20.46 11.57
C LYS A 35 -3.77 -19.79 10.28
N ALA A 36 -3.93 -18.48 10.31
CA ALA A 36 -4.42 -17.66 9.20
C ALA A 36 -3.84 -16.24 9.28
N ILE A 37 -3.61 -15.65 8.10
CA ILE A 37 -3.25 -14.25 7.93
C ILE A 37 -4.38 -13.52 7.19
N ASN A 38 -4.76 -12.34 7.68
CA ASN A 38 -5.74 -11.47 7.05
C ASN A 38 -5.03 -10.40 6.23
N VAL A 39 -5.27 -10.35 4.93
CA VAL A 39 -4.57 -9.46 4.00
C VAL A 39 -5.55 -8.56 3.28
N ALA A 40 -5.40 -7.25 3.45
CA ALA A 40 -6.17 -6.26 2.70
C ALA A 40 -5.52 -6.01 1.33
N PHE A 41 -6.32 -5.88 0.27
CA PHE A 41 -5.85 -5.65 -1.09
C PHE A 41 -6.78 -4.73 -1.89
N SER A 42 -6.29 -4.15 -3.00
CA SER A 42 -7.10 -3.37 -3.93
C SER A 42 -7.77 -4.27 -4.97
N GLY A 43 -9.03 -4.02 -5.27
CA GLY A 43 -9.77 -4.77 -6.28
C GLY A 43 -9.63 -4.25 -7.72
N ASP A 44 -9.07 -3.04 -7.92
CA ASP A 44 -9.13 -2.29 -9.19
C ASP A 44 -7.82 -1.57 -9.58
N SER A 45 -6.70 -1.92 -8.95
CA SER A 45 -5.42 -1.24 -9.18
C SER A 45 -4.48 -2.03 -10.10
N LEU A 46 -4.93 -2.33 -11.32
CA LEU A 46 -4.10 -2.94 -12.36
C LEU A 46 -2.88 -2.04 -12.69
N PRO A 47 -1.67 -2.60 -12.84
CA PRO A 47 -1.26 -4.01 -12.75
C PRO A 47 -0.79 -4.45 -11.36
N PHE A 48 -0.98 -3.66 -10.31
CA PHE A 48 -0.41 -3.90 -8.98
C PHE A 48 -1.22 -4.85 -8.11
N SER A 49 -2.51 -4.54 -7.92
CA SER A 49 -3.41 -5.28 -7.02
C SER A 49 -4.85 -5.15 -7.52
N PHE A 50 -5.43 -6.24 -7.97
CA PHE A 50 -6.78 -6.25 -8.54
C PHE A 50 -7.42 -7.62 -8.38
N VAL A 51 -8.74 -7.70 -8.61
CA VAL A 51 -9.47 -8.98 -8.69
C VAL A 51 -9.21 -9.59 -10.06
N GLY A 52 -8.44 -10.65 -10.06
CA GLY A 52 -8.10 -11.43 -11.26
C GLY A 52 -9.15 -12.49 -11.60
N PRO A 53 -8.79 -13.43 -12.51
CA PRO A 53 -9.62 -14.57 -12.84
C PRO A 53 -10.03 -15.37 -11.59
N ASN A 54 -11.22 -15.95 -11.62
CA ASN A 54 -11.79 -16.74 -10.51
C ASN A 54 -11.94 -15.98 -9.18
N ASN A 55 -12.06 -14.65 -9.23
CA ASN A 55 -12.17 -13.77 -8.06
C ASN A 55 -10.98 -13.89 -7.10
N GLN A 56 -9.81 -14.26 -7.60
CA GLN A 56 -8.58 -14.30 -6.80
C GLN A 56 -7.80 -13.00 -6.94
N PRO A 57 -7.11 -12.53 -5.89
CA PRO A 57 -6.19 -11.41 -5.98
C PRO A 57 -5.06 -11.70 -6.98
N ALA A 58 -4.72 -10.69 -7.79
CA ALA A 58 -3.67 -10.79 -8.79
C ALA A 58 -2.92 -9.45 -8.92
N GLY A 59 -1.73 -9.48 -9.48
CA GLY A 59 -0.93 -8.30 -9.77
C GLY A 59 0.47 -8.34 -9.17
N TYR A 60 1.27 -7.37 -9.56
CA TYR A 60 2.66 -7.22 -9.12
C TYR A 60 2.80 -7.25 -7.59
N SER A 61 2.02 -6.43 -6.90
CA SER A 61 2.03 -6.35 -5.43
C SER A 61 1.53 -7.64 -4.78
N ILE A 62 0.60 -8.35 -5.43
CA ILE A 62 0.07 -9.62 -4.92
C ILE A 62 1.11 -10.72 -5.03
N ASP A 63 1.89 -10.78 -6.13
CA ASP A 63 2.97 -11.76 -6.27
C ASP A 63 4.09 -11.54 -5.25
N LEU A 64 4.47 -10.28 -4.99
CA LEU A 64 5.38 -9.95 -3.88
C LEU A 64 4.78 -10.37 -2.53
N CYS A 65 3.50 -10.07 -2.31
CA CYS A 65 2.80 -10.39 -1.06
C CYS A 65 2.75 -11.90 -0.81
N ASN A 66 2.52 -12.72 -1.82
CA ASN A 66 2.53 -14.17 -1.68
C ASN A 66 3.88 -14.71 -1.19
N ARG A 67 5.00 -14.11 -1.63
CA ARG A 67 6.35 -14.44 -1.12
C ARG A 67 6.53 -13.99 0.34
N VAL A 68 6.00 -12.81 0.68
CA VAL A 68 5.97 -12.31 2.06
C VAL A 68 5.16 -13.23 2.96
N ILE A 69 3.96 -13.66 2.54
CA ILE A 69 3.11 -14.60 3.30
C ILE A 69 3.85 -15.93 3.51
N ALA A 70 4.54 -16.45 2.50
CA ALA A 70 5.32 -17.67 2.63
C ALA A 70 6.48 -17.52 3.64
N GLN A 71 7.12 -16.35 3.72
CA GLN A 71 8.13 -16.06 4.76
C GLN A 71 7.49 -15.99 6.14
N ILE A 72 6.36 -15.33 6.30
CA ILE A 72 5.63 -15.27 7.57
C ILE A 72 5.23 -16.68 8.01
N ALA A 73 4.73 -17.51 7.10
CA ALA A 73 4.37 -18.91 7.38
C ALA A 73 5.56 -19.71 7.95
N ARG A 74 6.75 -19.55 7.35
CA ARG A 74 8.00 -20.15 7.88
C ARG A 74 8.33 -19.61 9.27
N ALA A 75 8.27 -18.29 9.45
CA ALA A 75 8.63 -17.66 10.73
C ALA A 75 7.73 -18.07 11.90
N VAL A 76 6.45 -18.30 11.64
CA VAL A 76 5.50 -18.75 12.67
C VAL A 76 5.42 -20.28 12.79
N GLY A 77 6.03 -21.04 11.88
CA GLY A 77 6.03 -22.51 11.87
C GLY A 77 4.69 -23.12 11.42
N GLU A 78 3.96 -22.46 10.55
CA GLU A 78 2.67 -22.88 10.00
C GLU A 78 2.76 -22.98 8.46
N PRO A 79 3.25 -24.09 7.89
CA PRO A 79 3.46 -24.23 6.45
C PRO A 79 2.14 -24.12 5.63
N ASP A 80 1.02 -24.53 6.23
CA ASP A 80 -0.31 -24.48 5.61
C ASP A 80 -1.10 -23.23 6.03
N LEU A 81 -0.42 -22.10 6.24
CA LEU A 81 -1.04 -20.84 6.66
C LEU A 81 -2.13 -20.41 5.69
N LYS A 82 -3.37 -20.28 6.17
CA LYS A 82 -4.49 -19.79 5.37
C LYS A 82 -4.41 -18.29 5.15
N THR A 83 -4.68 -17.82 3.93
CA THR A 83 -4.76 -16.39 3.62
C THR A 83 -6.22 -15.99 3.42
N ASN A 84 -6.68 -15.03 4.22
CA ASN A 84 -8.00 -14.42 4.10
C ASN A 84 -7.84 -13.06 3.40
N TRP A 85 -8.23 -12.99 2.13
CA TRP A 85 -8.15 -11.76 1.35
C TRP A 85 -9.36 -10.86 1.57
N MET A 86 -9.13 -9.56 1.79
CA MET A 86 -10.16 -8.55 2.04
C MET A 86 -9.97 -7.39 1.07
N VAL A 87 -10.94 -7.21 0.17
CA VAL A 87 -10.94 -6.08 -0.78
C VAL A 87 -11.42 -4.80 -0.11
N GLY A 88 -10.89 -3.65 -0.54
CA GLY A 88 -11.34 -2.34 -0.07
C GLY A 88 -10.67 -1.18 -0.78
N THR A 89 -11.25 0.00 -0.62
CA THR A 89 -10.63 1.28 -1.01
C THR A 89 -9.36 1.54 -0.19
N VAL A 90 -8.49 2.45 -0.63
CA VAL A 90 -7.26 2.76 0.10
C VAL A 90 -7.52 3.16 1.56
N THR A 91 -8.57 3.94 1.82
CA THR A 91 -8.95 4.35 3.18
C THR A 91 -9.37 3.15 4.04
N GLU A 92 -10.22 2.28 3.49
CA GLU A 92 -10.69 1.08 4.20
C GLU A 92 -9.55 0.11 4.48
N ARG A 93 -8.63 -0.13 3.53
CA ARG A 93 -7.48 -1.02 3.71
C ARG A 93 -6.57 -0.53 4.84
N LEU A 94 -6.24 0.78 4.85
CA LEU A 94 -5.44 1.36 5.93
C LEU A 94 -6.15 1.29 7.30
N GLN A 95 -7.48 1.49 7.33
CA GLN A 95 -8.28 1.30 8.55
C GLN A 95 -8.31 -0.16 9.00
N MET A 96 -8.38 -1.13 8.09
CA MET A 96 -8.30 -2.56 8.43
C MET A 96 -6.98 -2.89 9.13
N VAL A 97 -5.86 -2.36 8.63
CA VAL A 97 -4.54 -2.55 9.26
C VAL A 97 -4.47 -1.83 10.60
N ALA A 98 -4.84 -0.55 10.66
CA ALA A 98 -4.77 0.25 11.89
C ALA A 98 -5.63 -0.32 13.03
N SER A 99 -6.75 -0.96 12.70
CA SER A 99 -7.65 -1.61 13.68
C SER A 99 -7.27 -3.05 14.00
N GLY A 100 -6.27 -3.63 13.36
CA GLY A 100 -5.89 -5.04 13.50
C GLY A 100 -6.85 -6.04 12.85
N ARG A 101 -7.80 -5.57 12.03
CA ARG A 101 -8.65 -6.46 11.19
C ARG A 101 -7.83 -7.13 10.09
N ALA A 102 -6.94 -6.38 9.44
CA ALA A 102 -5.92 -6.93 8.55
C ALA A 102 -4.57 -6.97 9.27
N ASP A 103 -3.81 -8.00 8.99
CA ASP A 103 -2.43 -8.17 9.49
C ASP A 103 -1.41 -7.53 8.53
N LEU A 104 -1.80 -7.38 7.26
CA LEU A 104 -0.98 -6.83 6.19
C LEU A 104 -1.88 -6.17 5.13
N GLU A 105 -1.39 -5.12 4.47
CA GLU A 105 -2.02 -4.56 3.28
C GLU A 105 -1.07 -4.68 2.09
N CYS A 106 -1.55 -5.33 1.02
CA CYS A 106 -0.78 -5.63 -0.18
C CYS A 106 -1.41 -4.96 -1.42
N ALA A 107 -1.06 -3.71 -1.65
CA ALA A 107 -1.48 -2.97 -2.83
C ALA A 107 -0.38 -2.03 -3.32
N ASN A 108 -0.74 -0.96 -4.00
CA ASN A 108 0.13 0.13 -4.41
C ASN A 108 -0.09 1.35 -3.50
N THR A 109 0.03 1.15 -2.20
CA THR A 109 -0.24 2.21 -1.23
C THR A 109 1.00 3.07 -1.02
N THR A 110 0.87 4.37 -1.32
CA THR A 110 1.94 5.35 -1.14
C THR A 110 2.27 5.54 0.33
N GLN A 111 3.53 5.37 0.70
CA GLN A 111 4.02 5.74 2.01
C GLN A 111 4.05 7.27 2.16
N THR A 112 3.38 7.79 3.18
CA THR A 112 3.38 9.22 3.52
C THR A 112 3.52 9.44 5.02
N GLN A 113 4.02 10.62 5.41
CA GLN A 113 4.12 10.99 6.84
C GLN A 113 2.76 10.95 7.55
N THR A 114 1.69 11.37 6.86
CA THR A 114 0.33 11.34 7.41
C THR A 114 -0.14 9.90 7.67
N ARG A 115 0.15 8.97 6.75
CA ARG A 115 -0.22 7.56 6.91
C ARG A 115 0.60 6.86 7.97
N LEU A 116 1.91 7.23 8.10
CA LEU A 116 2.80 6.75 9.17
C LEU A 116 2.32 7.12 10.58
N ALA A 117 1.42 8.08 10.73
CA ALA A 117 0.79 8.36 12.03
C ALA A 117 -0.11 7.21 12.51
N ASN A 118 -0.64 6.38 11.60
CA ASN A 118 -1.65 5.35 11.91
C ASN A 118 -1.20 3.92 11.61
N VAL A 119 -0.28 3.74 10.67
CA VAL A 119 0.27 2.43 10.24
C VAL A 119 1.78 2.54 10.06
N ASP A 120 2.48 1.41 10.12
CA ASP A 120 3.87 1.32 9.64
C ASP A 120 3.89 0.85 8.18
N PHE A 121 5.07 0.91 7.56
CA PHE A 121 5.29 0.45 6.19
C PHE A 121 6.51 -0.46 6.11
N SER A 122 6.49 -1.36 5.13
CA SER A 122 7.64 -2.17 4.73
C SER A 122 8.71 -1.33 4.03
N SER A 123 9.81 -1.96 3.64
CA SER A 123 10.67 -1.47 2.55
C SER A 123 9.82 -1.20 1.30
N LEU A 124 10.26 -0.26 0.46
CA LEU A 124 9.53 0.10 -0.76
C LEU A 124 9.43 -1.09 -1.72
N ILE A 125 8.28 -1.23 -2.35
CA ILE A 125 8.03 -2.26 -3.37
C ILE A 125 8.02 -1.71 -4.79
N PHE A 126 7.76 -0.40 -4.95
CA PHE A 126 7.72 0.28 -6.24
C PHE A 126 7.88 1.79 -6.10
N ILE A 127 8.21 2.46 -7.20
CA ILE A 127 8.20 3.92 -7.32
C ILE A 127 7.42 4.27 -8.58
N ASP A 128 6.35 5.06 -8.43
CA ASP A 128 5.55 5.60 -9.52
C ASP A 128 5.51 7.14 -9.43
N GLY A 129 4.90 7.77 -10.39
CA GLY A 129 4.56 9.19 -10.41
C GLY A 129 3.07 9.38 -10.62
N GLY A 130 2.48 10.39 -9.99
CA GLY A 130 1.13 10.85 -10.32
C GLY A 130 1.10 11.62 -11.63
N GLY A 131 -0.01 11.51 -12.38
CA GLY A 131 -0.18 12.21 -13.65
C GLY A 131 -1.63 12.24 -14.09
N PHE A 132 -1.85 12.44 -15.38
CA PHE A 132 -3.18 12.58 -15.97
C PHE A 132 -3.28 11.75 -17.24
N ILE A 133 -4.44 11.14 -17.45
CA ILE A 133 -4.85 10.61 -18.73
C ILE A 133 -5.99 11.45 -19.31
N VAL A 134 -5.93 11.70 -20.60
CA VAL A 134 -6.89 12.49 -21.36
C VAL A 134 -7.27 11.75 -22.64
N ARG A 135 -8.34 12.18 -23.30
CA ARG A 135 -8.60 11.72 -24.66
C ARG A 135 -7.61 12.36 -25.63
N ILE A 136 -7.21 11.64 -26.67
CA ILE A 136 -6.23 12.12 -27.67
C ILE A 136 -6.71 13.35 -28.45
N ASP A 137 -8.04 13.51 -28.57
CA ASP A 137 -8.69 14.67 -29.20
C ASP A 137 -8.90 15.84 -28.21
N SER A 138 -8.43 15.71 -26.98
CA SER A 138 -8.51 16.75 -25.95
C SER A 138 -7.64 17.97 -26.34
N THR A 139 -8.12 19.15 -25.98
CA THR A 139 -7.33 20.39 -26.05
C THR A 139 -6.38 20.54 -24.88
N VAL A 140 -6.42 19.64 -23.88
CA VAL A 140 -5.59 19.65 -22.69
C VAL A 140 -4.31 18.86 -22.94
N ASN A 141 -3.17 19.54 -23.00
CA ASN A 141 -1.85 18.94 -23.17
C ASN A 141 -0.96 19.16 -21.93
N LYS A 142 -1.35 20.07 -21.06
CA LYS A 142 -0.62 20.44 -19.83
C LYS A 142 -1.58 20.94 -18.75
N ILE A 143 -1.12 20.92 -17.52
CA ILE A 143 -1.92 21.26 -16.34
C ILE A 143 -2.48 22.68 -16.40
N SER A 144 -1.75 23.66 -16.96
CA SER A 144 -2.20 25.05 -17.07
C SER A 144 -3.41 25.22 -17.99
N GLU A 145 -3.71 24.26 -18.84
CA GLU A 145 -4.86 24.28 -19.77
C GLU A 145 -6.12 23.64 -19.15
N MET A 146 -6.06 23.22 -17.90
CA MET A 146 -7.19 22.57 -17.20
C MET A 146 -8.21 23.55 -16.60
N SER A 147 -8.03 24.88 -16.73
CA SER A 147 -9.02 25.86 -16.26
C SER A 147 -10.36 25.66 -16.96
N GLY A 148 -11.44 25.58 -16.18
CA GLY A 148 -12.79 25.29 -16.67
C GLY A 148 -13.06 23.81 -16.99
N LYS A 149 -12.07 22.92 -16.82
CA LYS A 149 -12.17 21.49 -17.09
C LYS A 149 -12.60 20.68 -15.86
N LYS A 150 -13.13 19.49 -16.09
CA LYS A 150 -13.50 18.52 -15.06
C LYS A 150 -12.44 17.43 -14.98
N ILE A 151 -11.94 17.14 -13.78
CA ILE A 151 -10.88 16.17 -13.55
C ILE A 151 -11.39 15.10 -12.57
N ALA A 152 -11.54 13.87 -13.04
CA ALA A 152 -11.82 12.74 -12.15
C ALA A 152 -10.59 12.38 -11.32
N VAL A 153 -10.80 11.94 -10.07
CA VAL A 153 -9.73 11.43 -9.20
C VAL A 153 -10.31 10.47 -8.16
N LEU A 154 -9.61 9.41 -7.84
CA LEU A 154 -10.02 8.48 -6.78
C LEU A 154 -9.94 9.17 -5.41
N LYS A 155 -11.06 9.12 -4.69
CA LYS A 155 -11.20 9.69 -3.34
C LYS A 155 -10.26 8.99 -2.34
N GLY A 156 -9.67 9.76 -1.42
CA GLY A 156 -8.80 9.27 -0.34
C GLY A 156 -7.38 8.93 -0.79
N THR A 157 -7.04 9.19 -2.06
CA THR A 157 -5.69 8.96 -2.59
C THR A 157 -4.74 10.14 -2.33
N THR A 158 -3.44 9.89 -2.39
CA THR A 158 -2.40 10.93 -2.44
C THR A 158 -2.57 11.83 -3.65
N THR A 159 -2.97 11.24 -4.78
CA THR A 159 -3.25 11.97 -6.03
C THR A 159 -4.35 13.01 -5.85
N GLU A 160 -5.44 12.69 -5.14
CA GLU A 160 -6.51 13.67 -4.85
C GLU A 160 -5.98 14.87 -4.05
N VAL A 161 -5.18 14.61 -3.02
CA VAL A 161 -4.56 15.67 -2.19
C VAL A 161 -3.63 16.54 -3.06
N ARG A 162 -2.73 15.90 -3.82
CA ARG A 162 -1.76 16.61 -4.66
C ARG A 162 -2.40 17.38 -5.79
N LEU A 163 -3.48 16.84 -6.39
CA LEU A 163 -4.28 17.54 -7.40
C LEU A 163 -4.84 18.85 -6.85
N ASN A 164 -5.50 18.80 -5.71
CA ASN A 164 -6.08 19.99 -5.08
C ASN A 164 -5.02 21.04 -4.71
N GLU A 165 -3.89 20.61 -4.13
CA GLU A 165 -2.77 21.47 -3.79
C GLU A 165 -2.17 22.13 -5.05
N MET A 166 -1.99 21.37 -6.12
CA MET A 166 -1.41 21.83 -7.37
C MET A 166 -2.33 22.83 -8.07
N LEU A 167 -3.64 22.54 -8.18
CA LEU A 167 -4.61 23.46 -8.76
C LEU A 167 -4.62 24.81 -8.03
N LYS A 168 -4.64 24.76 -6.70
CA LYS A 168 -4.55 25.97 -5.86
C LYS A 168 -3.24 26.75 -6.07
N ARG A 169 -2.12 26.06 -6.05
CA ARG A 169 -0.78 26.68 -6.18
C ARG A 169 -0.57 27.31 -7.56
N ARG A 170 -1.09 26.68 -8.63
CA ARG A 170 -0.94 27.17 -10.00
C ARG A 170 -2.08 28.09 -10.44
N LEU A 171 -3.03 28.38 -9.56
CA LEU A 171 -4.24 29.20 -9.85
C LEU A 171 -5.04 28.66 -11.04
N VAL A 172 -5.11 27.32 -11.18
CA VAL A 172 -5.91 26.63 -12.20
C VAL A 172 -7.29 26.36 -11.65
N ASN A 173 -8.33 26.99 -12.23
CA ASN A 173 -9.70 26.83 -11.81
C ASN A 173 -10.35 25.63 -12.53
N ALA A 174 -10.08 24.41 -12.08
CA ALA A 174 -10.70 23.17 -12.57
C ALA A 174 -11.68 22.60 -11.54
N THR A 175 -12.66 21.85 -12.02
CA THR A 175 -13.61 21.11 -11.16
C THR A 175 -13.07 19.72 -10.88
N VAL A 176 -12.73 19.43 -9.64
CA VAL A 176 -12.34 18.08 -9.20
C VAL A 176 -13.60 17.25 -8.97
N VAL A 177 -13.66 16.06 -9.59
CA VAL A 177 -14.76 15.10 -9.49
C VAL A 177 -14.25 13.85 -8.76
N PRO A 178 -14.49 13.73 -7.44
CA PRO A 178 -14.08 12.55 -6.70
C PRO A 178 -14.91 11.33 -7.12
N ILE A 179 -14.22 10.21 -7.37
CA ILE A 179 -14.82 8.91 -7.71
C ILE A 179 -14.38 7.87 -6.69
N VAL A 180 -15.12 6.75 -6.59
CA VAL A 180 -14.83 5.66 -5.65
C VAL A 180 -14.36 4.39 -6.36
N ASP A 181 -14.52 4.32 -7.68
CA ASP A 181 -14.20 3.19 -8.54
C ASP A 181 -13.39 3.65 -9.76
N ALA A 182 -12.30 2.95 -10.08
CA ALA A 182 -11.41 3.34 -11.17
C ALA A 182 -12.07 3.19 -12.55
N ASN A 183 -12.87 2.15 -12.75
CA ASN A 183 -13.55 1.92 -14.03
C ASN A 183 -14.64 2.95 -14.28
N ALA A 184 -15.32 3.42 -13.22
CA ALA A 184 -16.26 4.53 -13.33
C ALA A 184 -15.56 5.80 -13.83
N GLY A 185 -14.35 6.10 -13.33
CA GLY A 185 -13.54 7.22 -13.82
C GLY A 185 -13.14 7.07 -15.29
N LEU A 186 -12.74 5.87 -15.71
CA LEU A 186 -12.46 5.58 -17.11
C LEU A 186 -13.69 5.80 -17.99
N ALA A 187 -14.84 5.28 -17.61
CA ALA A 187 -16.08 5.45 -18.35
C ALA A 187 -16.50 6.94 -18.46
N MET A 188 -16.29 7.73 -17.41
CA MET A 188 -16.51 9.18 -17.44
C MET A 188 -15.58 9.90 -18.41
N LEU A 189 -14.32 9.47 -18.50
CA LEU A 189 -13.35 10.03 -19.45
C LEU A 189 -13.70 9.65 -20.89
N GLU A 190 -14.03 8.38 -21.15
CA GLU A 190 -14.43 7.90 -22.47
C GLU A 190 -15.70 8.58 -22.98
N SER A 191 -16.69 8.81 -22.11
CA SER A 191 -17.94 9.51 -22.47
C SER A 191 -17.79 11.02 -22.60
N GLY A 192 -16.66 11.61 -22.20
CA GLY A 192 -16.47 13.06 -22.15
C GLY A 192 -17.17 13.75 -20.99
N SER A 193 -17.69 13.01 -20.00
CA SER A 193 -18.26 13.57 -18.78
C SER A 193 -17.22 14.27 -17.91
N VAL A 194 -15.95 13.86 -18.04
CA VAL A 194 -14.75 14.55 -17.53
C VAL A 194 -13.76 14.75 -18.66
N ASP A 195 -12.90 15.77 -18.52
CA ASP A 195 -11.88 16.12 -19.51
C ASP A 195 -10.55 15.37 -19.26
N ALA A 196 -10.25 15.05 -18.00
CA ALA A 196 -9.06 14.34 -17.58
C ALA A 196 -9.36 13.40 -16.41
N TYR A 197 -8.50 12.38 -16.21
CA TYR A 197 -8.52 11.56 -15.04
C TYR A 197 -7.10 11.57 -14.41
N ALA A 198 -7.02 12.01 -13.15
CA ALA A 198 -5.79 12.08 -12.37
C ALA A 198 -5.57 10.78 -11.59
N GLY A 199 -4.37 10.22 -11.66
CA GLY A 199 -4.00 8.97 -10.98
C GLY A 199 -2.52 8.70 -11.11
N ASP A 200 -2.07 7.60 -10.54
CA ASP A 200 -0.69 7.13 -10.69
C ASP A 200 -0.48 6.64 -12.13
N LYS A 201 0.60 7.03 -12.77
CA LYS A 201 0.82 6.86 -14.23
C LYS A 201 0.75 5.39 -14.67
N ILE A 202 1.35 4.49 -13.90
CA ILE A 202 1.32 3.05 -14.22
C ILE A 202 -0.09 2.48 -14.09
N LYS A 203 -0.85 2.90 -13.07
CA LYS A 203 -2.26 2.53 -12.92
C LYS A 203 -3.11 3.08 -14.07
N LEU A 204 -2.92 4.35 -14.43
CA LEU A 204 -3.62 4.96 -15.55
C LEU A 204 -3.34 4.21 -16.87
N ASN A 205 -2.09 3.77 -17.10
CA ASN A 205 -1.76 2.91 -18.23
C ASN A 205 -2.47 1.56 -18.18
N GLY A 206 -2.47 0.92 -17.00
CA GLY A 206 -3.20 -0.33 -16.79
C GLY A 206 -4.69 -0.18 -17.07
N LEU A 207 -5.29 0.89 -16.56
CA LEU A 207 -6.69 1.23 -16.77
C LEU A 207 -7.00 1.53 -18.24
N ALA A 208 -6.15 2.33 -18.92
CA ALA A 208 -6.29 2.63 -20.34
C ALA A 208 -6.26 1.38 -21.22
N SER A 209 -5.51 0.35 -20.84
CA SER A 209 -5.49 -0.92 -21.58
C SER A 209 -6.81 -1.68 -21.55
N GLN A 210 -7.71 -1.34 -20.62
CA GLN A 210 -9.06 -1.89 -20.49
C GLN A 210 -10.14 -1.03 -21.16
N ALA A 211 -9.76 0.14 -21.68
CA ALA A 211 -10.67 1.05 -22.38
C ALA A 211 -11.26 0.38 -23.62
N ARG A 212 -12.42 0.84 -24.07
CA ARG A 212 -13.03 0.39 -25.33
C ARG A 212 -12.15 0.69 -26.51
N GLU A 213 -11.48 1.84 -26.50
CA GLU A 213 -10.56 2.30 -27.54
C GLU A 213 -9.28 2.84 -26.88
N PRO A 214 -8.33 1.96 -26.47
CA PRO A 214 -7.11 2.38 -25.77
C PRO A 214 -6.29 3.42 -26.52
N ALA A 215 -6.27 3.33 -27.87
CA ALA A 215 -5.55 4.27 -28.73
C ALA A 215 -6.12 5.70 -28.72
N LYS A 216 -7.33 5.91 -28.18
CA LYS A 216 -7.92 7.23 -28.02
C LYS A 216 -7.58 7.92 -26.70
N LEU A 217 -6.75 7.30 -25.89
CA LEU A 217 -6.30 7.81 -24.58
C LEU A 217 -4.81 8.10 -24.60
N ALA A 218 -4.38 9.16 -23.95
CA ALA A 218 -2.98 9.57 -23.85
C ALA A 218 -2.65 10.04 -22.43
N LEU A 219 -1.49 9.66 -21.93
CA LEU A 219 -0.93 10.20 -20.70
C LEU A 219 -0.28 11.56 -20.99
N LEU A 220 -0.51 12.54 -20.12
CA LEU A 220 0.22 13.80 -20.16
C LEU A 220 1.66 13.60 -19.67
N ALA A 221 2.59 14.35 -20.27
CA ALA A 221 4.02 14.27 -19.91
C ALA A 221 4.30 14.82 -18.50
N GLU A 222 3.51 15.82 -18.04
CA GLU A 222 3.69 16.44 -16.73
C GLU A 222 3.45 15.47 -15.56
N GLU A 223 4.24 15.65 -14.51
CA GLU A 223 4.08 14.90 -13.26
C GLU A 223 3.34 15.72 -12.22
N LEU A 224 2.45 15.05 -11.49
CA LEU A 224 1.65 15.60 -10.41
C LEU A 224 2.31 15.34 -9.05
N SER A 225 2.84 14.13 -8.84
CA SER A 225 3.36 13.68 -7.56
C SER A 225 4.42 12.59 -7.71
N PHE A 226 5.11 12.30 -6.61
CA PHE A 226 6.00 11.16 -6.43
C PHE A 226 5.30 10.16 -5.51
N GLU A 227 5.25 8.89 -5.92
CA GLU A 227 4.46 7.86 -5.27
C GLU A 227 5.34 6.64 -4.91
N PRO A 228 6.00 6.65 -3.73
CA PRO A 228 6.73 5.49 -3.21
C PRO A 228 5.75 4.50 -2.58
N TYR A 229 5.62 3.32 -3.18
CA TYR A 229 4.72 2.28 -2.69
C TYR A 229 5.41 1.35 -1.71
N ALA A 230 4.68 0.97 -0.67
CA ALA A 230 5.08 -0.02 0.32
C ALA A 230 3.85 -0.77 0.86
N PHE A 231 4.05 -1.93 1.45
CA PHE A 231 3.00 -2.63 2.17
C PHE A 231 2.75 -1.97 3.53
N ALA A 232 1.47 -1.77 3.88
CA ALA A 232 1.13 -1.22 5.19
C ALA A 232 0.99 -2.34 6.23
N LEU A 233 1.46 -2.05 7.45
CA LEU A 233 1.59 -2.97 8.57
C LEU A 233 0.98 -2.34 9.83
N PRO A 234 0.54 -3.13 10.82
CA PRO A 234 0.18 -2.60 12.13
C PRO A 234 1.33 -1.78 12.71
N ARG A 235 0.98 -0.66 13.32
CA ARG A 235 1.95 0.26 13.88
C ARG A 235 2.71 -0.38 15.05
N ASN A 236 4.02 -0.08 15.14
CA ASN A 236 4.92 -0.56 16.20
C ASN A 236 5.13 -2.09 16.23
N ASP A 237 4.80 -2.81 15.17
CA ASP A 237 5.08 -4.24 15.06
C ASP A 237 6.39 -4.49 14.31
N SER A 238 7.50 -4.26 14.99
CA SER A 238 8.85 -4.45 14.43
C SER A 238 9.16 -5.90 14.07
N ALA A 239 8.56 -6.87 14.76
CA ALA A 239 8.76 -8.29 14.49
C ALA A 239 8.11 -8.68 13.15
N LEU A 240 6.86 -8.30 12.91
CA LEU A 240 6.21 -8.52 11.62
C LEU A 240 6.94 -7.79 10.49
N ARG A 241 7.30 -6.51 10.70
CA ARG A 241 8.01 -5.70 9.70
C ARG A 241 9.34 -6.34 9.32
N LEU A 242 10.06 -6.93 10.27
CA LEU A 242 11.31 -7.64 10.00
C LEU A 242 11.09 -8.81 9.03
N GLU A 243 10.08 -9.65 9.27
CA GLU A 243 9.79 -10.79 8.39
C GLU A 243 9.32 -10.36 7.00
N VAL A 244 8.51 -9.30 6.91
CA VAL A 244 8.10 -8.72 5.62
C VAL A 244 9.32 -8.20 4.85
N ASN A 245 10.21 -7.45 5.50
CA ASN A 245 11.40 -6.89 4.86
C ASN A 245 12.43 -7.96 4.49
N ARG A 246 12.58 -9.04 5.28
CA ARG A 246 13.39 -10.20 4.91
C ARG A 246 12.91 -10.83 3.60
N ALA A 247 11.61 -11.03 3.47
CA ALA A 247 11.05 -11.56 2.23
C ALA A 247 11.34 -10.64 1.04
N LEU A 248 11.13 -9.33 1.19
CA LEU A 248 11.40 -8.36 0.12
C LEU A 248 12.89 -8.34 -0.25
N THR A 249 13.80 -8.37 0.74
CA THR A 249 15.24 -8.49 0.49
C THR A 249 15.57 -9.74 -0.33
N GLN A 250 15.03 -10.91 0.04
CA GLN A 250 15.26 -12.16 -0.68
C GLN A 250 14.78 -12.07 -2.13
N ILE A 251 13.63 -11.43 -2.38
CA ILE A 251 13.11 -11.22 -3.73
C ILE A 251 14.04 -10.33 -4.56
N TYR A 252 14.58 -9.26 -3.97
CA TYR A 252 15.44 -8.31 -4.67
C TYR A 252 16.82 -8.89 -4.96
N VAL A 253 17.43 -9.61 -4.00
CA VAL A 253 18.74 -10.23 -4.17
C VAL A 253 18.68 -11.51 -5.00
N GLY A 254 17.61 -12.29 -4.87
CA GLY A 254 17.45 -13.60 -5.51
C GLY A 254 17.08 -13.57 -7.00
N GLY A 255 16.79 -12.38 -7.56
CA GLY A 255 16.37 -12.24 -8.97
C GLY A 255 14.87 -12.50 -9.23
N ASP A 256 14.08 -12.89 -8.23
CA ASP A 256 12.64 -13.08 -8.38
C ASP A 256 11.95 -11.79 -8.84
N ILE A 257 12.47 -10.62 -8.45
CA ILE A 257 11.92 -9.33 -8.83
C ILE A 257 11.89 -9.11 -10.33
N GLU A 258 12.89 -9.58 -11.06
CA GLU A 258 12.98 -9.46 -12.52
C GLU A 258 11.85 -10.25 -13.19
N THR A 259 11.60 -11.47 -12.72
CA THR A 259 10.52 -12.32 -13.22
C THR A 259 9.14 -11.71 -12.94
N ILE A 260 8.90 -11.25 -11.70
CA ILE A 260 7.64 -10.61 -11.29
C ILE A 260 7.43 -9.31 -12.09
N PHE A 261 8.48 -8.49 -12.24
CA PHE A 261 8.41 -7.27 -13.03
C PHE A 261 8.07 -7.57 -14.50
N ALA A 262 8.78 -8.53 -15.12
CA ALA A 262 8.55 -8.90 -16.50
C ALA A 262 7.11 -9.40 -16.74
N GLN A 263 6.56 -10.17 -15.83
CA GLN A 263 5.20 -10.68 -15.90
C GLN A 263 4.15 -9.58 -15.93
N TRP A 264 4.25 -8.59 -15.04
CA TRP A 264 3.20 -7.58 -14.83
C TRP A 264 3.45 -6.25 -15.53
N LEU A 265 4.71 -5.89 -15.68
CA LEU A 265 5.17 -4.57 -16.12
C LEU A 265 6.09 -4.65 -17.35
N GLY A 266 6.37 -5.85 -17.86
CA GLY A 266 7.30 -6.06 -18.98
C GLY A 266 6.92 -5.33 -20.27
N LYS A 267 5.61 -5.04 -20.48
CA LYS A 267 5.14 -4.20 -21.60
C LYS A 267 5.64 -2.75 -21.52
N LEU A 268 6.05 -2.30 -20.33
CA LEU A 268 6.63 -0.96 -20.09
C LEU A 268 8.14 -0.93 -20.34
N GLY A 269 8.75 -2.07 -20.67
CA GLY A 269 10.19 -2.22 -20.87
C GLY A 269 10.90 -2.74 -19.62
N ARG A 270 12.09 -2.20 -19.35
CA ARG A 270 12.89 -2.53 -18.15
C ARG A 270 12.58 -1.57 -17.01
N PRO A 271 12.84 -1.96 -15.75
CA PRO A 271 12.79 -1.02 -14.62
C PRO A 271 13.60 0.24 -14.92
N SER A 272 13.05 1.41 -14.58
CA SER A 272 13.79 2.67 -14.66
C SER A 272 15.03 2.62 -13.76
N GLY A 273 16.04 3.46 -14.03
CA GLY A 273 17.23 3.54 -13.18
C GLY A 273 16.90 3.83 -11.71
N LEU A 274 15.88 4.66 -11.44
CA LEU A 274 15.41 4.97 -10.09
C LEU A 274 14.78 3.73 -9.43
N LEU A 275 13.95 2.98 -10.16
CA LEU A 275 13.32 1.77 -9.64
C LEU A 275 14.35 0.67 -9.37
N ALA A 276 15.33 0.48 -10.27
CA ALA A 276 16.43 -0.46 -10.08
C ALA A 276 17.29 -0.10 -8.85
N ALA A 277 17.60 1.20 -8.68
CA ALA A 277 18.30 1.69 -7.49
C ALA A 277 17.47 1.45 -6.20
N MET A 278 16.15 1.64 -6.25
CA MET A 278 15.29 1.37 -5.11
C MET A 278 15.37 -0.11 -4.70
N TYR A 279 15.29 -1.07 -5.62
CA TYR A 279 15.43 -2.49 -5.29
C TYR A 279 16.77 -2.78 -4.62
N LEU A 280 17.87 -2.24 -5.16
CA LEU A 280 19.20 -2.40 -4.59
C LEU A 280 19.33 -1.82 -3.18
N LEU A 281 18.81 -0.60 -2.95
CA LEU A 281 18.90 0.09 -1.67
C LEU A 281 17.99 -0.52 -0.59
N ASN A 282 16.91 -1.23 -0.98
CA ASN A 282 16.03 -1.93 -0.07
C ASN A 282 16.41 -3.42 0.12
N ALA A 283 17.43 -3.90 -0.59
CA ALA A 283 18.04 -5.21 -0.39
C ALA A 283 19.03 -5.14 0.78
N ILE A 284 18.50 -5.10 2.01
CA ILE A 284 19.30 -4.98 3.24
C ILE A 284 20.02 -6.31 3.49
N PRO A 285 21.39 -6.36 3.54
CA PRO A 285 22.11 -7.59 3.81
C PRO A 285 21.85 -8.10 5.24
N ASP A 286 22.04 -9.44 5.45
CA ASP A 286 21.97 -10.08 6.78
C ASP A 286 23.19 -9.71 7.64
#